data_b02d1c05bb8b221fe45c2c054233f3de
#
_entry.id   b02d1c05bb8b221fe45c2c054233f3de
#
_cell.length_a   1.000
_cell.length_b   1.000
_cell.length_c   1.000
_cell.angle_alpha   90.00
_cell.angle_beta   90.00
_cell.angle_gamma   90.00
#
_symmetry.space_group_name_H-M   'P 1'
#
loop_
_entity.id
_entity.type
_entity.pdbx_description
1 polymer ?
#
loop_
_entity_poly.entity_id
_entity_poly.type
_entity_poly.pdbx_seq_one_letter_code
_entity_poly.pdbx_strand_id
1 'polypeptide(L)'
;IEVQILGDEHGNVVHLHERDCSVQRRHQKVVEMAPAFALPLETRKAVCDAAVKIMKHVGYVNAGTVEFLVTADGSFYFIEVNPRIQVEHTVTEMITDIDIVHSQIRLAEGYDLHSPEVGIPAQDEVPCKGTAIQCRITTEDPKSNFMPDTGKILAYRSSGGFGIRLDSGNAFTGAVVTP
;
A
#
# COMPACT_ATOMS: atom_id res chain seq x y z
N ILE A 1 -7.99 7.60 0.51
CA ILE A 1 -8.04 6.23 1.05
C ILE A 1 -7.90 5.26 -0.09
N GLU A 2 -7.09 4.26 0.10
CA GLU A 2 -6.87 3.23 -0.91
C GLU A 2 -7.01 1.82 -0.32
N VAL A 3 -7.54 0.90 -1.11
CA VAL A 3 -7.79 -0.47 -0.68
C VAL A 3 -6.92 -1.43 -1.47
N GLN A 4 -6.11 -2.22 -0.76
CA GLN A 4 -5.30 -3.26 -1.36
C GLN A 4 -6.16 -4.46 -1.74
N ILE A 5 -6.06 -4.89 -2.98
CA ILE A 5 -6.79 -6.04 -3.53
C ILE A 5 -5.81 -7.13 -3.97
N LEU A 6 -6.21 -8.36 -3.77
CA LEU A 6 -5.68 -9.55 -4.46
C LEU A 6 -6.84 -10.29 -5.12
N GLY A 7 -6.65 -10.73 -6.36
CA GLY A 7 -7.60 -11.55 -7.11
C GLY A 7 -6.90 -12.68 -7.85
N ASP A 8 -7.60 -13.78 -8.10
CA ASP A 8 -7.11 -14.93 -8.88
C ASP A 8 -7.89 -15.14 -10.18
N GLU A 9 -7.45 -16.08 -11.00
CA GLU A 9 -8.13 -16.46 -12.24
C GLU A 9 -9.41 -17.28 -12.00
N HIS A 10 -9.67 -17.70 -10.75
CA HIS A 10 -10.84 -18.49 -10.38
C HIS A 10 -12.02 -17.62 -9.91
N GLY A 11 -11.83 -16.30 -9.90
CA GLY A 11 -12.86 -15.31 -9.52
C GLY A 11 -12.89 -14.97 -8.03
N ASN A 12 -11.93 -15.46 -7.25
CA ASN A 12 -11.77 -15.04 -5.87
C ASN A 12 -11.12 -13.66 -5.83
N VAL A 13 -11.67 -12.77 -5.01
CA VAL A 13 -11.11 -11.43 -4.78
C VAL A 13 -11.27 -11.10 -3.31
N VAL A 14 -10.18 -10.70 -2.67
CA VAL A 14 -10.14 -10.23 -1.28
C VAL A 14 -9.52 -8.85 -1.19
N HIS A 15 -9.88 -8.09 -0.17
CA HIS A 15 -9.16 -6.91 0.24
C HIS A 15 -8.20 -7.22 1.41
N LEU A 16 -7.07 -6.55 1.45
CA LEU A 16 -6.09 -6.60 2.53
C LEU A 16 -6.13 -5.30 3.37
N HIS A 17 -7.34 -4.86 3.68
CA HIS A 17 -7.64 -3.60 4.34
C HIS A 17 -7.26 -2.35 3.55
N GLU A 18 -7.53 -1.20 4.16
CA GLU A 18 -7.30 0.12 3.59
C GLU A 18 -6.07 0.79 4.18
N ARG A 19 -5.54 1.76 3.41
CA ARG A 19 -4.47 2.67 3.80
C ARG A 19 -4.95 4.11 3.74
N ASP A 20 -4.50 4.92 4.68
CA ASP A 20 -4.64 6.38 4.62
C ASP A 20 -3.40 6.97 3.95
N CYS A 21 -3.62 7.61 2.81
CA CYS A 21 -2.59 8.28 2.02
C CYS A 21 -2.86 9.80 1.90
N SER A 22 -3.53 10.38 2.89
CA SER A 22 -3.94 11.79 2.87
C SER A 22 -2.76 12.76 3.00
N VAL A 23 -1.65 12.33 3.62
CA VAL A 23 -0.46 13.18 3.75
C VAL A 23 0.30 13.21 2.45
N GLN A 24 0.05 14.26 1.69
CA GLN A 24 0.62 14.44 0.36
C GLN A 24 1.28 15.82 0.21
N ARG A 25 2.24 15.90 -0.69
CA ARG A 25 2.81 17.15 -1.14
C ARG A 25 2.77 17.21 -2.67
N ARG A 26 2.10 18.22 -3.23
CA ARG A 26 1.91 18.36 -4.69
C ARG A 26 1.34 17.10 -5.34
N HIS A 27 0.32 16.54 -4.70
CA HIS A 27 -0.34 15.28 -5.11
C HIS A 27 0.56 14.03 -5.07
N GLN A 28 1.72 14.12 -4.42
CA GLN A 28 2.58 12.98 -4.17
C GLN A 28 2.42 12.51 -2.72
N LYS A 29 2.16 11.24 -2.53
CA LYS A 29 2.07 10.59 -1.21
C LYS A 29 3.44 10.70 -0.52
N VAL A 30 3.46 11.10 0.76
CA VAL A 30 4.68 11.30 1.55
C VAL A 30 4.68 10.43 2.80
N VAL A 31 3.50 10.30 3.43
CA VAL A 31 3.29 9.42 4.58
C VAL A 31 2.03 8.60 4.32
N GLU A 32 2.15 7.31 4.49
CA GLU A 32 1.05 6.35 4.37
C GLU A 32 0.89 5.58 5.67
N MET A 33 -0.34 5.29 6.04
CA MET A 33 -0.71 4.60 7.28
C MET A 33 -1.69 3.45 7.02
N ALA A 34 -1.52 2.35 7.70
CA ALA A 34 -2.50 1.27 7.74
C ALA A 34 -2.71 0.80 9.19
N PRO A 35 -3.96 0.54 9.57
CA PRO A 35 -5.19 0.91 8.91
C PRO A 35 -5.51 2.42 9.05
N ALA A 36 -6.54 2.91 8.35
CA ALA A 36 -6.94 4.32 8.34
C ALA A 36 -7.70 4.69 9.63
N PHE A 37 -7.00 4.93 10.72
CA PHE A 37 -7.61 5.17 12.05
C PHE A 37 -8.55 6.36 12.15
N ALA A 38 -8.32 7.39 11.33
CA ALA A 38 -9.15 8.57 11.34
C ALA A 38 -10.58 8.31 10.85
N LEU A 39 -10.79 7.20 10.16
CA LEU A 39 -12.10 6.83 9.63
C LEU A 39 -12.87 5.93 10.60
N PRO A 40 -14.20 6.15 10.74
CA PRO A 40 -15.09 5.21 11.42
C PRO A 40 -15.00 3.82 10.80
N LEU A 41 -15.12 2.77 11.62
CA LEU A 41 -15.04 1.38 11.16
C LEU A 41 -16.06 1.06 10.06
N GLU A 42 -17.26 1.62 10.16
CA GLU A 42 -18.32 1.45 9.15
C GLU A 42 -17.90 2.02 7.78
N THR A 43 -17.30 3.21 7.77
CA THR A 43 -16.79 3.83 6.54
C THR A 43 -15.65 3.00 5.95
N ARG A 44 -14.71 2.54 6.77
CA ARG A 44 -13.61 1.68 6.36
C ARG A 44 -14.14 0.41 5.69
N LYS A 45 -15.10 -0.27 6.35
CA LYS A 45 -15.73 -1.46 5.80
C LYS A 45 -16.43 -1.17 4.48
N ALA A 46 -17.23 -0.10 4.39
CA ALA A 46 -17.96 0.25 3.18
C ALA A 46 -17.02 0.53 1.99
N VAL A 47 -15.89 1.21 2.22
CA VAL A 47 -14.87 1.47 1.19
C VAL A 47 -14.21 0.17 0.73
N CYS A 48 -13.87 -0.73 1.65
CA CYS A 48 -13.30 -2.04 1.33
C CYS A 48 -14.28 -2.92 0.53
N ASP A 49 -15.54 -2.99 0.97
CA ASP A 49 -16.60 -3.74 0.27
C ASP A 49 -16.83 -3.19 -1.16
N ALA A 50 -16.81 -1.86 -1.32
CA ALA A 50 -16.93 -1.22 -2.63
C ALA A 50 -15.75 -1.57 -3.55
N ALA A 51 -14.53 -1.58 -3.02
CA ALA A 51 -13.33 -1.96 -3.77
C ALA A 51 -13.43 -3.41 -4.28
N VAL A 52 -13.78 -4.35 -3.40
CA VAL A 52 -13.98 -5.76 -3.79
C VAL A 52 -15.08 -5.90 -4.84
N LYS A 53 -16.18 -5.16 -4.70
CA LYS A 53 -17.27 -5.18 -5.67
C LYS A 53 -16.84 -4.70 -7.06
N ILE A 54 -16.06 -3.62 -7.11
CA ILE A 54 -15.50 -3.09 -8.38
C ILE A 54 -14.61 -4.14 -9.02
N MET A 55 -13.67 -4.71 -8.24
CA MET A 55 -12.66 -5.62 -8.77
C MET A 55 -13.26 -6.98 -9.19
N LYS A 56 -14.27 -7.48 -8.47
CA LYS A 56 -15.04 -8.66 -8.90
C LYS A 56 -15.80 -8.40 -10.20
N HIS A 57 -16.39 -7.21 -10.34
CA HIS A 57 -17.17 -6.87 -11.53
C HIS A 57 -16.32 -6.89 -12.81
N VAL A 58 -15.05 -6.48 -12.71
CA VAL A 58 -14.14 -6.46 -13.87
C VAL A 58 -13.32 -7.76 -14.03
N GLY A 59 -13.53 -8.75 -13.16
CA GLY A 59 -12.75 -10.00 -13.19
C GLY A 59 -11.26 -9.76 -12.94
N TYR A 60 -10.93 -8.91 -11.97
CA TYR A 60 -9.55 -8.49 -11.74
C TYR A 60 -8.69 -9.64 -11.22
N VAL A 61 -7.48 -9.78 -11.76
CA VAL A 61 -6.50 -10.80 -11.38
C VAL A 61 -5.22 -10.13 -10.90
N ASN A 62 -4.58 -10.73 -9.90
CA ASN A 62 -3.34 -10.32 -9.27
C ASN A 62 -3.51 -9.13 -8.29
N ALA A 63 -2.41 -8.46 -7.91
CA ALA A 63 -2.44 -7.33 -6.97
C ALA A 63 -2.83 -6.02 -7.64
N GLY A 64 -3.74 -5.30 -7.01
CA GLY A 64 -4.17 -3.98 -7.43
C GLY A 64 -4.64 -3.15 -6.25
N THR A 65 -4.82 -1.87 -6.47
CA THR A 65 -5.28 -0.92 -5.46
C THR A 65 -6.41 -0.08 -6.03
N VAL A 66 -7.49 0.05 -5.26
CA VAL A 66 -8.61 0.94 -5.59
C VAL A 66 -8.52 2.18 -4.72
N GLU A 67 -8.51 3.35 -5.34
CA GLU A 67 -8.39 4.64 -4.66
C GLU A 67 -9.74 5.36 -4.56
N PHE A 68 -10.00 5.94 -3.38
CA PHE A 68 -11.20 6.69 -3.06
C PHE A 68 -10.88 8.03 -2.42
N LEU A 69 -11.66 9.05 -2.76
CA LEU A 69 -11.76 10.27 -1.96
C LEU A 69 -12.81 10.07 -0.89
N VAL A 70 -12.44 10.23 0.38
CA VAL A 70 -13.37 10.14 1.52
C VAL A 70 -13.49 11.52 2.15
N THR A 71 -14.73 11.98 2.32
CA THR A 71 -15.05 13.28 2.89
C THR A 71 -15.30 13.18 4.41
N ALA A 72 -15.30 14.32 5.09
CA ALA A 72 -15.43 14.38 6.55
C ALA A 72 -16.78 13.83 7.08
N ASP A 73 -17.81 13.80 6.24
CA ASP A 73 -19.13 13.24 6.56
C ASP A 73 -19.20 11.72 6.34
N GLY A 74 -18.10 11.09 5.91
CA GLY A 74 -18.01 9.66 5.62
C GLY A 74 -18.45 9.24 4.23
N SER A 75 -18.88 10.18 3.38
CA SER A 75 -19.15 9.91 1.97
C SER A 75 -17.84 9.58 1.24
N PHE A 76 -17.88 8.67 0.27
CA PHE A 76 -16.69 8.32 -0.50
C PHE A 76 -16.97 8.23 -1.99
N TYR A 77 -15.96 8.54 -2.78
CA TYR A 77 -16.03 8.63 -4.23
C TYR A 77 -14.85 7.88 -4.85
N PHE A 78 -15.15 7.04 -5.83
CA PHE A 78 -14.13 6.34 -6.59
C PHE A 78 -13.25 7.33 -7.38
N ILE A 79 -11.94 7.12 -7.36
CA ILE A 79 -10.97 7.89 -8.13
C ILE A 79 -10.44 7.04 -9.29
N GLU A 80 -9.68 5.99 -8.97
CA GLU A 80 -9.02 5.14 -9.97
C GLU A 80 -8.67 3.76 -9.42
N VAL A 81 -8.26 2.88 -10.33
CA VAL A 81 -7.59 1.61 -10.00
C VAL A 81 -6.15 1.67 -10.48
N ASN A 82 -5.23 1.33 -9.60
CA ASN A 82 -3.84 1.09 -9.96
C ASN A 82 -3.62 -0.42 -10.12
N PRO A 83 -3.53 -0.94 -11.38
CA PRO A 83 -3.44 -2.38 -11.65
C PRO A 83 -2.00 -2.89 -11.49
N ARG A 84 -1.41 -2.65 -10.34
CA ARG A 84 -0.03 -2.99 -9.99
C ARG A 84 0.17 -2.89 -8.49
N ILE A 85 1.31 -3.43 -8.02
CA ILE A 85 1.78 -3.12 -6.67
C ILE A 85 2.19 -1.64 -6.57
N GLN A 86 1.98 -1.05 -5.41
CA GLN A 86 2.36 0.33 -5.10
C GLN A 86 3.48 0.37 -4.05
N VAL A 87 4.17 1.52 -3.94
CA VAL A 87 5.27 1.71 -2.97
C VAL A 87 4.78 1.48 -1.54
N GLU A 88 3.57 1.89 -1.24
CA GLU A 88 2.93 1.83 0.07
C GLU A 88 2.36 0.45 0.46
N HIS A 89 2.56 -0.59 -0.37
CA HIS A 89 2.14 -1.97 -0.05
C HIS A 89 2.69 -2.46 1.30
N THR A 90 3.86 -1.96 1.68
CA THR A 90 4.59 -2.40 2.87
C THR A 90 3.80 -2.21 4.16
N VAL A 91 3.01 -1.13 4.31
CA VAL A 91 2.19 -0.93 5.51
C VAL A 91 1.06 -1.95 5.61
N THR A 92 0.51 -2.39 4.47
CA THR A 92 -0.46 -3.48 4.42
C THR A 92 0.17 -4.80 4.83
N GLU A 93 1.34 -5.14 4.29
CA GLU A 93 2.07 -6.36 4.68
C GLU A 93 2.37 -6.40 6.17
N MET A 94 2.75 -5.26 6.76
CA MET A 94 3.06 -5.18 8.18
C MET A 94 1.86 -5.41 9.10
N ILE A 95 0.65 -5.06 8.69
CA ILE A 95 -0.55 -5.27 9.52
C ILE A 95 -1.25 -6.61 9.24
N THR A 96 -0.96 -7.24 8.10
CA THR A 96 -1.63 -8.48 7.68
C THR A 96 -0.75 -9.72 7.81
N ASP A 97 0.56 -9.57 7.90
CA ASP A 97 1.55 -10.65 7.76
C ASP A 97 1.47 -11.38 6.40
N ILE A 98 0.93 -10.74 5.37
CA ILE A 98 0.80 -11.28 4.01
C ILE A 98 1.86 -10.64 3.11
N ASP A 99 2.70 -11.47 2.49
CA ASP A 99 3.67 -11.05 1.47
C ASP A 99 2.95 -10.90 0.13
N ILE A 100 2.69 -9.65 -0.26
CA ILE A 100 1.92 -9.34 -1.48
C ILE A 100 2.73 -9.69 -2.72
N VAL A 101 4.03 -9.48 -2.71
CA VAL A 101 4.90 -9.78 -3.86
C VAL A 101 4.99 -11.29 -4.10
N HIS A 102 5.17 -12.07 -3.03
CA HIS A 102 5.10 -13.52 -3.12
C HIS A 102 3.73 -13.99 -3.65
N SER A 103 2.65 -13.42 -3.12
CA SER A 103 1.30 -13.72 -3.59
C SER A 103 1.12 -13.41 -5.07
N GLN A 104 1.64 -12.27 -5.56
CA GLN A 104 1.60 -11.92 -6.99
C GLN A 104 2.24 -12.99 -7.88
N ILE A 105 3.39 -13.52 -7.47
CA ILE A 105 4.12 -14.54 -8.23
C ILE A 105 3.29 -15.83 -8.30
N ARG A 106 2.75 -16.28 -7.15
CA ARG A 106 1.94 -17.50 -7.07
C ARG A 106 0.64 -17.38 -7.85
N LEU A 107 -0.04 -16.24 -7.77
CA LEU A 107 -1.24 -15.97 -8.55
C LEU A 107 -0.95 -15.96 -10.07
N ALA A 108 0.20 -15.44 -10.48
CA ALA A 108 0.64 -15.45 -11.87
C ALA A 108 1.02 -16.88 -12.37
N GLU A 109 1.35 -17.80 -11.47
CA GLU A 109 1.54 -19.24 -11.75
C GLU A 109 0.20 -19.99 -11.86
N GLY A 110 -0.94 -19.32 -11.60
CA GLY A 110 -2.29 -19.88 -11.74
C GLY A 110 -2.82 -20.55 -10.47
N TYR A 111 -2.16 -20.36 -9.32
CA TYR A 111 -2.66 -20.90 -8.07
C TYR A 111 -3.92 -20.14 -7.59
N ASP A 112 -4.83 -20.89 -6.94
CA ASP A 112 -5.99 -20.31 -6.24
C ASP A 112 -5.54 -19.46 -5.05
N LEU A 113 -6.25 -18.35 -4.81
CA LEU A 113 -5.95 -17.38 -3.76
C LEU A 113 -5.90 -18.05 -2.37
N HIS A 114 -6.76 -19.01 -2.14
CA HIS A 114 -6.89 -19.73 -0.87
C HIS A 114 -6.11 -21.04 -0.80
N SER A 115 -5.34 -21.36 -1.86
CA SER A 115 -4.48 -22.54 -1.90
C SER A 115 -3.35 -22.44 -0.86
N PRO A 116 -2.79 -23.57 -0.39
CA PRO A 116 -1.64 -23.56 0.51
C PRO A 116 -0.41 -22.83 -0.04
N GLU A 117 -0.26 -22.75 -1.36
CA GLU A 117 0.84 -22.10 -2.06
C GLU A 117 0.78 -20.57 -1.98
N VAL A 118 -0.43 -20.00 -1.93
CA VAL A 118 -0.68 -18.56 -1.77
C VAL A 118 -0.99 -18.22 -0.31
N GLY A 119 -1.82 -19.03 0.33
CA GLY A 119 -2.09 -18.98 1.77
C GLY A 119 -2.93 -17.78 2.22
N ILE A 120 -3.68 -17.15 1.33
CA ILE A 120 -4.56 -16.04 1.70
C ILE A 120 -5.84 -16.62 2.34
N PRO A 121 -6.19 -16.23 3.57
CA PRO A 121 -7.39 -16.72 4.23
C PRO A 121 -8.66 -16.15 3.60
N ALA A 122 -9.82 -16.68 4.04
CA ALA A 122 -11.11 -16.07 3.70
C ALA A 122 -11.18 -14.62 4.18
N GLN A 123 -12.00 -13.80 3.51
CA GLN A 123 -12.04 -12.35 3.76
C GLN A 123 -12.17 -11.97 5.24
N ASP A 124 -13.04 -12.65 5.96
CA ASP A 124 -13.32 -12.37 7.38
C ASP A 124 -12.17 -12.79 8.32
N GLU A 125 -11.23 -13.58 7.82
CA GLU A 125 -10.07 -14.08 8.55
C GLU A 125 -8.77 -13.33 8.20
N VAL A 126 -8.81 -12.40 7.23
CA VAL A 126 -7.65 -11.58 6.88
C VAL A 126 -7.20 -10.77 8.11
N PRO A 127 -5.98 -10.99 8.60
CA PRO A 127 -5.52 -10.32 9.81
C PRO A 127 -5.46 -8.79 9.65
N CYS A 128 -5.67 -8.09 10.77
CA CYS A 128 -5.36 -6.66 10.89
C CYS A 128 -4.74 -6.44 12.27
N LYS A 129 -3.41 -6.50 12.35
CA LYS A 129 -2.65 -6.46 13.60
C LYS A 129 -1.91 -5.14 13.76
N GLY A 130 -2.25 -4.40 14.81
CA GLY A 130 -1.52 -3.17 15.14
C GLY A 130 -1.65 -2.08 14.08
N THR A 131 -0.54 -1.39 13.84
CA THR A 131 -0.46 -0.23 12.94
C THR A 131 0.89 -0.18 12.27
N ALA A 132 0.90 0.25 11.02
CA ALA A 132 2.12 0.55 10.29
C ALA A 132 2.06 1.97 9.69
N ILE A 133 3.19 2.64 9.69
CA ILE A 133 3.37 3.96 9.07
C ILE A 133 4.59 3.87 8.17
N GLN A 134 4.44 4.28 6.92
CA GLN A 134 5.53 4.43 5.98
C GLN A 134 5.79 5.91 5.74
N CYS A 135 7.07 6.27 5.67
CA CYS A 135 7.50 7.60 5.26
C CYS A 135 8.44 7.48 4.05
N ARG A 136 8.21 8.29 3.04
CA ARG A 136 9.12 8.41 1.89
C ARG A 136 10.17 9.46 2.19
N ILE A 137 11.42 9.01 2.29
CA ILE A 137 12.56 9.90 2.51
C ILE A 137 13.23 10.16 1.18
N THR A 138 13.17 11.41 0.73
CA THR A 138 13.67 11.86 -0.57
C THR A 138 14.73 12.94 -0.40
N THR A 139 15.62 13.08 -1.39
CA THR A 139 16.61 14.18 -1.44
C THR A 139 15.97 15.40 -2.05
N GLU A 140 15.55 16.34 -1.21
CA GLU A 140 14.88 17.57 -1.62
C GLU A 140 15.36 18.75 -0.76
N ASP A 141 15.43 19.94 -1.34
CA ASP A 141 15.80 21.16 -0.63
C ASP A 141 14.54 21.95 -0.18
N PRO A 142 14.23 21.96 1.12
CA PRO A 142 13.08 22.73 1.64
C PRO A 142 13.17 24.23 1.39
N LYS A 143 14.38 24.79 1.31
CA LYS A 143 14.60 26.23 1.05
C LYS A 143 14.27 26.60 -0.39
N SER A 144 14.44 25.67 -1.30
CA SER A 144 14.13 25.79 -2.73
C SER A 144 12.77 25.18 -3.06
N ASN A 145 11.79 25.31 -2.17
CA ASN A 145 10.43 24.80 -2.35
C ASN A 145 10.39 23.29 -2.66
N PHE A 146 11.23 22.50 -1.95
CA PHE A 146 11.36 21.06 -2.12
C PHE A 146 11.71 20.63 -3.55
N MET A 147 12.54 21.39 -4.23
CA MET A 147 13.11 20.93 -5.49
C MET A 147 14.01 19.71 -5.24
N PRO A 148 14.01 18.72 -6.15
CA PRO A 148 14.96 17.62 -6.07
C PRO A 148 16.38 18.14 -5.93
N ASP A 149 17.11 17.61 -4.95
CA ASP A 149 18.51 17.94 -4.70
C ASP A 149 19.37 16.76 -5.17
N THR A 150 20.46 17.10 -5.86
CA THR A 150 21.37 16.15 -6.48
C THR A 150 22.76 16.29 -5.86
N GLY A 151 23.56 15.24 -5.97
CA GLY A 151 24.91 15.23 -5.44
C GLY A 151 25.26 13.98 -4.66
N LYS A 152 26.34 14.05 -3.90
CA LYS A 152 26.83 12.93 -3.11
C LYS A 152 26.19 12.89 -1.72
N ILE A 153 25.62 11.76 -1.35
CA ILE A 153 25.12 11.52 0.02
C ILE A 153 26.32 11.45 0.97
N LEU A 154 26.47 12.44 1.82
CA LEU A 154 27.62 12.53 2.75
C LEU A 154 27.46 11.58 3.91
N ALA A 155 26.24 11.37 4.40
CA ALA A 155 25.92 10.42 5.45
C ALA A 155 24.52 9.85 5.26
N TYR A 156 24.41 8.55 5.31
CA TYR A 156 23.14 7.82 5.37
C TYR A 156 23.10 7.05 6.68
N ARG A 157 22.11 7.34 7.50
CA ARG A 157 21.87 6.65 8.77
C ARG A 157 20.38 6.40 8.89
N SER A 158 20.01 5.14 8.86
CA SER A 158 18.63 4.69 9.09
C SER A 158 18.48 4.18 10.51
N SER A 159 17.28 4.26 11.03
CA SER A 159 16.91 3.54 12.24
C SER A 159 16.89 2.04 11.96
N GLY A 160 17.01 1.25 13.01
CA GLY A 160 16.89 -0.21 12.95
C GLY A 160 16.30 -0.72 14.25
N GLY A 161 15.91 -2.00 14.28
CA GLY A 161 15.37 -2.66 15.46
C GLY A 161 13.97 -3.21 15.23
N PHE A 162 13.34 -3.61 16.32
CA PHE A 162 12.02 -4.24 16.28
C PHE A 162 10.97 -3.30 15.67
N GLY A 163 10.19 -3.81 14.69
CA GLY A 163 9.12 -3.06 14.05
C GLY A 163 9.59 -2.03 13.02
N ILE A 164 10.89 -1.98 12.69
CA ILE A 164 11.42 -1.10 11.63
C ILE A 164 11.72 -1.93 10.39
N ARG A 165 11.05 -1.59 9.30
CA ARG A 165 11.30 -2.10 7.96
C ARG A 165 11.91 -1.01 7.10
N LEU A 166 12.92 -1.35 6.33
CA LEU A 166 13.58 -0.46 5.38
C LEU A 166 13.46 -1.06 3.98
N ASP A 167 12.73 -0.36 3.13
CA ASP A 167 12.67 -0.64 1.70
C ASP A 167 13.47 0.45 1.01
N SER A 168 14.79 0.25 0.94
CA SER A 168 15.71 1.24 0.38
C SER A 168 15.91 1.01 -1.11
N GLY A 169 15.96 2.12 -1.84
CA GLY A 169 16.58 2.14 -3.16
C GLY A 169 18.12 2.10 -3.07
N ASN A 170 18.80 2.79 -3.95
CA ASN A 170 20.27 2.85 -3.98
C ASN A 170 20.85 3.91 -3.03
N ALA A 171 20.22 4.16 -1.87
CA ALA A 171 20.67 5.15 -0.90
C ALA A 171 21.66 4.54 0.09
N PHE A 172 22.89 5.01 0.06
CA PHE A 172 23.94 4.67 1.03
C PHE A 172 24.94 5.83 1.13
N THR A 173 25.73 5.86 2.20
CA THR A 173 26.79 6.90 2.34
C THR A 173 27.77 6.81 1.18
N GLY A 174 27.90 7.89 0.45
CA GLY A 174 28.76 7.98 -0.75
C GLY A 174 28.03 7.77 -2.07
N ALA A 175 26.76 7.34 -2.06
CA ALA A 175 25.96 7.26 -3.30
C ALA A 175 25.79 8.63 -3.95
N VAL A 176 25.74 8.65 -5.28
CA VAL A 176 25.51 9.88 -6.05
C VAL A 176 24.07 9.87 -6.55
N VAL A 177 23.33 10.91 -6.16
CA VAL A 177 21.99 11.19 -6.69
C VAL A 177 22.15 12.02 -7.94
N THR A 178 21.68 11.49 -9.05
CA THR A 178 21.68 12.17 -10.35
C THR A 178 20.32 12.78 -10.67
N PRO A 179 20.26 13.78 -11.58
CA PRO A 179 19.00 14.35 -12.04
C PRO A 179 18.05 13.32 -12.65
#